data_ce66de7f0a070cd74af878fcdcc51c32
#
_entry.id   ce66de7f0a070cd74af878fcdcc51c32
#
_cell.length_a   1.000
_cell.length_b   1.000
_cell.length_c   1.000
_cell.angle_alpha   90.00
_cell.angle_beta   90.00
_cell.angle_gamma   90.00
#
_symmetry.space_group_name_H-M   'P 1'
#
loop_
_entity.id
_entity.type
_entity.pdbx_description
1 polymer ?
#
loop_
_entity_poly.entity_id
_entity_poly.type
_entity_poly.pdbx_seq_one_letter_code
_entity_poly.pdbx_strand_id
1 'polypeptide(L)'
;MPDDQSKKYGNILFVFCGGGCKAVIQAVAAAELVNAGMTPTHIVSSSAGTCNALAFVENPGVVGAAKALRIWEEHITSPEAVYDVHPFLREKLARLLGVVPQATHGWGPSESIFHDLRRTVKFLPLVMSFCVRMPFRVAGRAVSFVFRLMDAFASRHKSFRRLMQAPEIQEAFDEMDKYFEFRRMKAFLDPFPLLSRLGEHFDLQKVLTSPIAWHILAERYEDGSTVVFSNKDSDLAMDGDGEARNRKAKHDLLFSRIRASMALYPLFEMVELDGFRYLDADLANPVPVEEAFNVGCDTVFMFLNVPQRSVRVEPYPLRD
;
A
#
# COMPACT_ATOMS: atom_id res chain seq x y z
N MET A 1 -38.55 0.61 3.78
CA MET A 1 -37.28 1.30 3.46
C MET A 1 -36.56 1.47 4.76
N PRO A 2 -35.28 1.11 4.90
CA PRO A 2 -34.56 1.44 6.13
C PRO A 2 -34.59 2.96 6.31
N ASP A 3 -34.89 3.41 7.54
CA ASP A 3 -34.87 4.81 7.90
C ASP A 3 -33.53 5.41 7.47
N ASP A 4 -33.61 6.56 6.82
CA ASP A 4 -32.43 7.30 6.36
C ASP A 4 -31.60 7.75 7.56
N GLN A 5 -30.67 6.90 7.96
CA GLN A 5 -29.79 7.12 9.11
C GLN A 5 -28.87 8.33 8.90
N SER A 6 -28.74 8.85 7.66
CA SER A 6 -27.94 10.05 7.34
C SER A 6 -28.41 11.26 8.14
N LYS A 7 -29.73 11.39 8.41
CA LYS A 7 -30.27 12.44 9.25
C LYS A 7 -29.84 12.36 10.71
N LYS A 8 -29.47 11.16 11.19
CA LYS A 8 -29.05 10.93 12.57
C LYS A 8 -27.54 11.13 12.76
N TYR A 9 -26.74 10.78 11.76
CA TYR A 9 -25.29 10.75 11.86
C TYR A 9 -24.57 11.87 11.08
N GLY A 10 -25.31 12.69 10.32
CA GLY A 10 -24.74 13.78 9.51
C GLY A 10 -23.81 13.27 8.42
N ASN A 11 -22.73 14.01 8.17
CA ASN A 11 -21.66 13.60 7.26
C ASN A 11 -20.85 12.50 7.91
N ILE A 12 -20.74 11.36 7.23
CA ILE A 12 -20.06 10.16 7.75
C ILE A 12 -18.71 10.03 7.06
N LEU A 13 -17.65 9.88 7.85
CA LEU A 13 -16.31 9.55 7.41
C LEU A 13 -15.98 8.08 7.70
N PHE A 14 -15.54 7.36 6.67
CA PHE A 14 -14.88 6.08 6.82
C PHE A 14 -13.36 6.25 6.70
N VAL A 15 -12.62 5.74 7.68
CA VAL A 15 -11.15 5.73 7.69
C VAL A 15 -10.64 4.31 7.55
N PHE A 16 -10.09 3.98 6.38
CA PHE A 16 -9.49 2.68 6.10
C PHE A 16 -7.98 2.76 6.32
N CYS A 17 -7.52 2.31 7.48
CA CYS A 17 -6.10 2.27 7.81
C CYS A 17 -5.37 1.15 7.07
N GLY A 18 -4.06 1.26 6.88
CA GLY A 18 -3.25 0.21 6.31
C GLY A 18 -3.18 -1.06 7.18
N GLY A 19 -2.47 -2.06 6.69
CA GLY A 19 -2.28 -3.33 7.42
C GLY A 19 -2.23 -4.57 6.53
N GLY A 20 -2.00 -4.41 5.23
CA GLY A 20 -1.87 -5.50 4.27
C GLY A 20 -3.14 -6.35 4.18
N CYS A 21 -3.00 -7.67 4.16
CA CYS A 21 -4.13 -8.60 4.02
C CYS A 21 -5.18 -8.51 5.16
N LYS A 22 -4.86 -7.89 6.30
CA LYS A 22 -5.84 -7.66 7.37
C LYS A 22 -6.94 -6.67 6.98
N ALA A 23 -6.74 -5.89 5.91
CA ALA A 23 -7.74 -4.94 5.44
C ALA A 23 -9.03 -5.61 4.93
N VAL A 24 -9.04 -6.93 4.72
CA VAL A 24 -10.27 -7.69 4.46
C VAL A 24 -11.29 -7.52 5.59
N ILE A 25 -10.83 -7.46 6.86
CA ILE A 25 -11.72 -7.26 8.02
C ILE A 25 -12.40 -5.89 7.96
N GLN A 26 -11.70 -4.87 7.45
CA GLN A 26 -12.25 -3.54 7.24
C GLN A 26 -13.37 -3.55 6.21
N ALA A 27 -13.19 -4.29 5.09
CA ALA A 27 -14.22 -4.43 4.06
C ALA A 27 -15.51 -5.03 4.63
N VAL A 28 -15.39 -6.07 5.47
CA VAL A 28 -16.54 -6.71 6.13
C VAL A 28 -17.22 -5.72 7.08
N ALA A 29 -16.47 -5.07 7.96
CA ALA A 29 -17.02 -4.13 8.93
C ALA A 29 -17.71 -2.94 8.24
N ALA A 30 -17.12 -2.38 7.18
CA ALA A 30 -17.70 -1.31 6.41
C ALA A 30 -18.98 -1.75 5.67
N ALA A 31 -19.00 -2.97 5.14
CA ALA A 31 -20.19 -3.54 4.51
C ALA A 31 -21.37 -3.64 5.50
N GLU A 32 -21.12 -4.09 6.73
CA GLU A 32 -22.14 -4.16 7.77
C GLU A 32 -22.69 -2.77 8.15
N LEU A 33 -21.81 -1.76 8.25
CA LEU A 33 -22.25 -0.38 8.49
C LEU A 33 -23.14 0.15 7.37
N VAL A 34 -22.75 -0.12 6.11
CA VAL A 34 -23.55 0.29 4.94
C VAL A 34 -24.90 -0.44 4.89
N ASN A 35 -24.92 -1.74 5.21
CA ASN A 35 -26.16 -2.51 5.32
C ASN A 35 -27.08 -1.98 6.43
N ALA A 36 -26.51 -1.39 7.48
CA ALA A 36 -27.23 -0.70 8.53
C ALA A 36 -27.66 0.74 8.17
N GLY A 37 -27.45 1.18 6.90
CA GLY A 37 -27.83 2.49 6.40
C GLY A 37 -26.79 3.61 6.62
N MET A 38 -25.58 3.27 7.08
CA MET A 38 -24.49 4.23 7.30
C MET A 38 -23.56 4.29 6.10
N THR A 39 -23.91 5.12 5.11
CA THR A 39 -23.09 5.30 3.90
C THR A 39 -22.14 6.47 4.07
N PRO A 40 -20.83 6.33 3.75
CA PRO A 40 -19.88 7.41 3.90
C PRO A 40 -20.11 8.51 2.86
N THR A 41 -19.94 9.77 3.29
CA THR A 41 -19.83 10.95 2.42
C THR A 41 -18.36 11.29 2.15
N HIS A 42 -17.48 10.89 3.05
CA HIS A 42 -16.03 11.10 2.97
C HIS A 42 -15.28 9.80 3.31
N ILE A 43 -14.14 9.59 2.68
CA ILE A 43 -13.26 8.46 2.96
C ILE A 43 -11.82 8.97 3.09
N VAL A 44 -11.12 8.53 4.14
CA VAL A 44 -9.67 8.64 4.30
C VAL A 44 -9.09 7.24 4.19
N SER A 45 -8.00 7.07 3.46
CA SER A 45 -7.39 5.74 3.30
C SER A 45 -5.88 5.78 3.21
N SER A 46 -5.23 4.71 3.66
CA SER A 46 -3.79 4.44 3.49
C SER A 46 -3.54 2.98 3.13
N SER A 47 -2.45 2.73 2.41
CA SER A 47 -1.96 1.37 2.11
C SER A 47 -3.06 0.46 1.53
N ALA A 48 -3.16 -0.78 2.04
CA ALA A 48 -4.18 -1.74 1.63
C ALA A 48 -5.62 -1.28 1.88
N GLY A 49 -5.84 -0.35 2.81
CA GLY A 49 -7.15 0.29 3.02
C GLY A 49 -7.64 1.07 1.79
N THR A 50 -6.70 1.51 0.94
CA THR A 50 -6.99 2.19 -0.33
C THR A 50 -7.74 1.30 -1.31
N CYS A 51 -7.52 -0.02 -1.29
CA CYS A 51 -8.28 -0.97 -2.11
C CYS A 51 -9.77 -0.99 -1.70
N ASN A 52 -10.05 -0.98 -0.39
CA ASN A 52 -11.42 -0.92 0.11
C ASN A 52 -12.06 0.43 -0.26
N ALA A 53 -11.36 1.53 0.01
CA ALA A 53 -11.82 2.88 -0.31
C ALA A 53 -12.22 3.02 -1.77
N LEU A 54 -11.40 2.51 -2.69
CA LEU A 54 -11.62 2.58 -4.14
C LEU A 54 -12.99 1.98 -4.53
N ALA A 55 -13.39 0.86 -3.90
CA ALA A 55 -14.67 0.21 -4.18
C ALA A 55 -15.87 1.07 -3.78
N PHE A 56 -15.81 1.70 -2.60
CA PHE A 56 -16.88 2.58 -2.11
C PHE A 56 -16.94 3.91 -2.88
N VAL A 57 -15.78 4.45 -3.27
CA VAL A 57 -15.71 5.70 -4.04
C VAL A 57 -16.26 5.50 -5.44
N GLU A 58 -15.93 4.40 -6.11
CA GLU A 58 -16.47 4.08 -7.43
C GLU A 58 -18.00 3.86 -7.39
N ASN A 59 -18.47 3.15 -6.38
CA ASN A 59 -19.89 2.80 -6.23
C ASN A 59 -20.34 3.04 -4.78
N PRO A 60 -20.92 4.16 -4.45
CA PRO A 60 -21.42 4.42 -3.11
C PRO A 60 -22.46 3.38 -2.62
N GLY A 61 -22.48 3.12 -1.32
CA GLY A 61 -23.47 2.25 -0.69
C GLY A 61 -23.22 0.75 -0.88
N VAL A 62 -24.29 -0.03 -0.95
CA VAL A 62 -24.24 -1.51 -0.94
C VAL A 62 -23.48 -2.12 -2.12
N VAL A 63 -23.48 -1.45 -3.27
CA VAL A 63 -22.75 -1.91 -4.46
C VAL A 63 -21.25 -1.83 -4.21
N GLY A 64 -20.76 -0.73 -3.63
CA GLY A 64 -19.37 -0.57 -3.24
C GLY A 64 -18.97 -1.55 -2.14
N ALA A 65 -19.82 -1.76 -1.15
CA ALA A 65 -19.62 -2.76 -0.10
C ALA A 65 -19.43 -4.17 -0.68
N ALA A 66 -20.31 -4.59 -1.58
CA ALA A 66 -20.19 -5.89 -2.26
C ALA A 66 -18.92 -5.98 -3.11
N LYS A 67 -18.52 -4.87 -3.78
CA LYS A 67 -17.30 -4.83 -4.58
C LYS A 67 -16.06 -4.90 -3.69
N ALA A 68 -16.04 -4.22 -2.55
CA ALA A 68 -14.95 -4.28 -1.60
C ALA A 68 -14.69 -5.71 -1.11
N LEU A 69 -15.73 -6.48 -0.80
CA LEU A 69 -15.60 -7.90 -0.43
C LEU A 69 -15.04 -8.74 -1.57
N ARG A 70 -15.57 -8.58 -2.79
CA ARG A 70 -15.11 -9.33 -3.97
C ARG A 70 -13.66 -9.11 -4.32
N ILE A 71 -13.08 -7.93 -4.06
CA ILE A 71 -11.64 -7.70 -4.26
C ILE A 71 -10.82 -8.72 -3.47
N TRP A 72 -11.20 -9.01 -2.23
CA TRP A 72 -10.48 -9.95 -1.37
C TRP A 72 -10.76 -11.40 -1.73
N GLU A 73 -11.95 -11.71 -2.19
CA GLU A 73 -12.35 -13.07 -2.56
C GLU A 73 -11.80 -13.50 -3.93
N GLU A 74 -11.74 -12.56 -4.89
CA GLU A 74 -11.45 -12.89 -6.29
C GLU A 74 -10.07 -12.39 -6.74
N HIS A 75 -9.57 -11.27 -6.18
CA HIS A 75 -8.38 -10.60 -6.71
C HIS A 75 -7.16 -10.61 -5.78
N ILE A 76 -7.37 -10.62 -4.46
CA ILE A 76 -6.27 -10.65 -3.48
C ILE A 76 -6.23 -12.04 -2.80
N THR A 77 -6.20 -13.09 -3.58
CA THR A 77 -6.34 -14.48 -3.12
C THR A 77 -5.01 -15.14 -2.74
N SER A 78 -3.90 -14.60 -3.21
CA SER A 78 -2.57 -15.13 -2.96
C SER A 78 -1.51 -14.02 -3.01
N PRO A 79 -0.29 -14.24 -2.47
CA PRO A 79 0.80 -13.29 -2.61
C PRO A 79 1.11 -12.92 -4.07
N GLU A 80 1.07 -13.90 -4.98
CA GLU A 80 1.34 -13.73 -6.41
C GLU A 80 0.27 -12.87 -7.12
N ALA A 81 -0.92 -12.81 -6.53
CA ALA A 81 -1.97 -11.91 -7.00
C ALA A 81 -1.69 -10.44 -6.64
N VAL A 82 -0.84 -10.20 -5.66
CA VAL A 82 -0.52 -8.87 -5.11
C VAL A 82 0.80 -8.34 -5.65
N TYR A 83 1.84 -9.18 -5.66
CA TYR A 83 3.19 -8.77 -6.04
C TYR A 83 3.99 -9.90 -6.69
N ASP A 84 5.01 -9.53 -7.45
CA ASP A 84 6.04 -10.43 -7.98
C ASP A 84 7.43 -9.98 -7.48
N VAL A 85 8.44 -10.82 -7.69
CA VAL A 85 9.84 -10.44 -7.43
C VAL A 85 10.25 -9.37 -8.43
N HIS A 86 10.84 -8.27 -7.95
CA HIS A 86 11.27 -7.19 -8.82
C HIS A 86 12.18 -7.72 -9.93
N PRO A 87 11.99 -7.33 -11.22
CA PRO A 87 12.72 -7.89 -12.37
C PRO A 87 14.25 -7.85 -12.21
N PHE A 88 14.78 -6.78 -11.66
CA PHE A 88 16.21 -6.63 -11.38
C PHE A 88 16.73 -7.69 -10.39
N LEU A 89 15.99 -7.90 -9.29
CA LEU A 89 16.35 -8.92 -8.30
C LEU A 89 16.24 -10.33 -8.87
N ARG A 90 15.22 -10.59 -9.69
CA ARG A 90 15.04 -11.86 -10.40
C ARG A 90 16.24 -12.16 -11.31
N GLU A 91 16.69 -11.19 -12.10
CA GLU A 91 17.87 -11.32 -12.98
C GLU A 91 19.14 -11.60 -12.18
N LYS A 92 19.38 -10.85 -11.10
CA LYS A 92 20.55 -11.05 -10.24
C LYS A 92 20.56 -12.43 -9.58
N LEU A 93 19.41 -12.88 -9.07
CA LEU A 93 19.26 -14.22 -8.48
C LEU A 93 19.49 -15.32 -9.53
N ALA A 94 18.95 -15.18 -10.74
CA ALA A 94 19.14 -16.13 -11.83
C ALA A 94 20.62 -16.26 -12.21
N ARG A 95 21.34 -15.15 -12.37
CA ARG A 95 22.79 -15.14 -12.62
C ARG A 95 23.59 -15.82 -11.49
N LEU A 96 23.21 -15.56 -10.23
CA LEU A 96 23.89 -16.10 -9.07
C LEU A 96 23.70 -17.62 -8.93
N LEU A 97 22.53 -18.11 -9.32
CA LEU A 97 22.18 -19.53 -9.29
C LEU A 97 22.69 -20.28 -10.53
N GLY A 98 23.29 -19.59 -11.51
CA GLY A 98 23.72 -20.17 -12.78
C GLY A 98 22.55 -20.62 -13.67
N VAL A 99 21.34 -20.13 -13.38
CA VAL A 99 20.17 -20.33 -14.24
C VAL A 99 20.22 -19.27 -15.32
N VAL A 100 20.46 -19.66 -16.55
CA VAL A 100 20.36 -18.74 -17.69
C VAL A 100 18.91 -18.29 -17.78
N PRO A 101 18.60 -16.98 -17.67
CA PRO A 101 17.26 -16.52 -17.94
C PRO A 101 16.95 -16.85 -19.41
N GLN A 102 16.21 -17.91 -19.67
CA GLN A 102 15.61 -18.05 -20.99
C GLN A 102 14.75 -16.81 -21.17
N ALA A 103 14.95 -16.12 -22.29
CA ALA A 103 14.15 -15.00 -22.72
C ALA A 103 12.72 -15.49 -23.00
N THR A 104 11.97 -15.78 -21.98
CA THR A 104 10.59 -16.21 -22.05
C THR A 104 9.72 -15.04 -21.64
N HIS A 105 9.19 -14.38 -22.66
CA HIS A 105 7.86 -13.80 -22.55
C HIS A 105 6.93 -14.91 -22.07
N GLY A 106 6.51 -14.85 -20.82
CA GLY A 106 5.50 -15.77 -20.28
C GLY A 106 5.97 -16.70 -19.16
N TRP A 107 6.46 -16.18 -18.08
CA TRP A 107 6.34 -16.89 -16.80
C TRP A 107 4.88 -16.70 -16.35
N GLY A 108 4.07 -17.73 -16.59
CA GLY A 108 2.71 -17.75 -16.12
C GLY A 108 2.66 -17.74 -14.58
N PRO A 109 1.50 -17.40 -13.97
CA PRO A 109 1.33 -17.32 -12.51
C PRO A 109 1.70 -18.61 -11.77
N SER A 110 1.79 -19.75 -12.47
CA SER A 110 2.16 -21.07 -11.92
C SER A 110 3.67 -21.27 -11.70
N GLU A 111 4.52 -20.39 -12.19
CA GLU A 111 6.00 -20.53 -12.11
C GLU A 111 6.65 -19.48 -11.22
N SER A 112 5.88 -18.87 -10.30
CA SER A 112 6.44 -17.95 -9.32
C SER A 112 7.47 -18.69 -8.44
N ILE A 113 8.66 -18.11 -8.35
CA ILE A 113 9.72 -18.59 -7.44
C ILE A 113 9.17 -18.78 -6.01
N PHE A 114 8.16 -18.02 -5.60
CA PHE A 114 7.49 -18.16 -4.31
C PHE A 114 6.59 -19.39 -4.20
N HIS A 115 5.99 -19.87 -5.28
CA HIS A 115 5.20 -21.10 -5.24
C HIS A 115 6.09 -22.31 -4.98
N ASP A 116 7.28 -22.34 -5.60
CA ASP A 116 8.29 -23.36 -5.35
C ASP A 116 9.00 -23.18 -4.00
N LEU A 117 9.15 -21.94 -3.52
CA LEU A 117 9.68 -21.65 -2.18
C LEU A 117 8.76 -22.15 -1.06
N ARG A 118 7.45 -22.13 -1.22
CA ARG A 118 6.49 -22.65 -0.25
C ARG A 118 6.45 -24.18 -0.22
N ARG A 119 6.67 -24.84 -1.35
CA ARG A 119 6.65 -26.32 -1.47
C ARG A 119 7.93 -26.98 -1.01
N THR A 120 9.02 -26.24 -0.88
CA THR A 120 10.28 -26.85 -0.50
C THR A 120 11.00 -25.99 0.53
N VAL A 121 11.34 -26.60 1.64
CA VAL A 121 12.44 -26.24 2.56
C VAL A 121 13.76 -25.87 1.82
N LYS A 122 13.73 -25.60 0.54
CA LYS A 122 14.81 -25.21 -0.37
C LYS A 122 15.22 -23.75 -0.25
N PHE A 123 14.42 -22.90 0.42
CA PHE A 123 14.84 -21.53 0.70
C PHE A 123 16.01 -21.50 1.70
N LEU A 124 15.99 -22.38 2.69
CA LEU A 124 17.07 -22.47 3.67
C LEU A 124 18.40 -22.86 3.02
N PRO A 125 18.47 -23.87 2.12
CA PRO A 125 19.70 -24.17 1.36
C PRO A 125 20.08 -23.06 0.37
N LEU A 126 19.11 -22.32 -0.18
CA LEU A 126 19.38 -21.19 -1.09
C LEU A 126 20.02 -20.02 -0.33
N VAL A 127 19.43 -19.65 0.81
CA VAL A 127 20.00 -18.65 1.74
C VAL A 127 21.34 -19.15 2.28
N MET A 128 21.46 -20.44 2.64
CA MET A 128 22.70 -21.03 3.10
C MET A 128 23.77 -21.11 1.99
N SER A 129 23.42 -21.47 0.75
CA SER A 129 24.33 -21.44 -0.40
C SER A 129 24.78 -20.01 -0.74
N PHE A 130 23.89 -19.04 -0.57
CA PHE A 130 24.16 -17.63 -0.68
C PHE A 130 25.11 -17.15 0.44
N CYS A 131 24.83 -17.52 1.68
CA CYS A 131 25.67 -17.21 2.83
C CYS A 131 27.05 -17.88 2.76
N VAL A 132 27.16 -19.09 2.20
CA VAL A 132 28.43 -19.82 2.07
C VAL A 132 29.33 -19.21 0.98
N ARG A 133 28.76 -18.58 -0.04
CA ARG A 133 29.53 -17.89 -1.08
C ARG A 133 29.90 -16.45 -0.74
N MET A 134 29.31 -15.89 0.31
CA MET A 134 29.68 -14.59 0.84
C MET A 134 30.75 -14.70 1.95
N PRO A 135 31.63 -13.71 2.08
CA PRO A 135 32.45 -13.59 3.26
C PRO A 135 31.57 -13.63 4.52
N PHE A 136 31.90 -14.48 5.47
CA PHE A 136 31.07 -14.78 6.66
C PHE A 136 30.57 -13.54 7.42
N ARG A 137 31.37 -12.47 7.41
CA ARG A 137 31.01 -11.17 8.00
C ARG A 137 29.88 -10.45 7.26
N VAL A 138 29.85 -10.53 5.92
CA VAL A 138 28.83 -9.90 5.08
C VAL A 138 27.49 -10.66 5.19
N ALA A 139 27.56 -11.99 5.21
CA ALA A 139 26.38 -12.84 5.41
C ALA A 139 25.72 -12.59 6.77
N GLY A 140 26.50 -12.49 7.84
CA GLY A 140 26.00 -12.21 9.18
C GLY A 140 25.32 -10.81 9.26
N ARG A 141 25.89 -9.80 8.60
CA ARG A 141 25.33 -8.45 8.56
C ARG A 141 24.06 -8.39 7.70
N ALA A 142 24.03 -9.07 6.55
CA ALA A 142 22.85 -9.16 5.71
C ALA A 142 21.67 -9.82 6.44
N VAL A 143 21.92 -10.93 7.15
CA VAL A 143 20.91 -11.59 7.98
C VAL A 143 20.45 -10.68 9.12
N SER A 144 21.39 -10.04 9.84
CA SER A 144 21.06 -9.08 10.90
C SER A 144 20.26 -7.88 10.38
N PHE A 145 20.55 -7.39 9.17
CA PHE A 145 19.80 -6.33 8.50
C PHE A 145 18.36 -6.75 8.23
N VAL A 146 18.16 -7.94 7.64
CA VAL A 146 16.81 -8.45 7.36
C VAL A 146 16.01 -8.61 8.65
N PHE A 147 16.62 -9.14 9.73
CA PHE A 147 15.94 -9.25 11.02
C PHE A 147 15.62 -7.89 11.63
N ARG A 148 16.52 -6.91 11.56
CA ARG A 148 16.26 -5.54 12.03
C ARG A 148 15.17 -4.85 11.21
N LEU A 149 15.14 -5.07 9.89
CA LEU A 149 14.11 -4.56 9.02
C LEU A 149 12.75 -5.19 9.37
N MET A 150 12.71 -6.51 9.56
CA MET A 150 11.49 -7.23 9.98
C MET A 150 11.02 -6.78 11.36
N ASP A 151 11.93 -6.56 12.31
CA ASP A 151 11.61 -6.05 13.65
C ASP A 151 11.08 -4.62 13.60
N ALA A 152 11.65 -3.75 12.76
CA ALA A 152 11.17 -2.40 12.53
C ALA A 152 9.75 -2.40 11.91
N PHE A 153 9.47 -3.31 10.97
CA PHE A 153 8.12 -3.50 10.44
C PHE A 153 7.16 -4.05 11.50
N ALA A 154 7.62 -4.96 12.35
CA ALA A 154 6.80 -5.56 13.39
C ALA A 154 6.52 -4.60 14.55
N SER A 155 7.48 -3.74 14.91
CA SER A 155 7.41 -2.86 16.06
C SER A 155 6.72 -1.51 15.79
N ARG A 156 6.33 -1.22 14.53
CA ARG A 156 5.65 0.03 14.12
C ARG A 156 6.32 1.30 14.69
N HIS A 157 7.64 1.33 14.67
CA HIS A 157 8.36 2.50 15.15
C HIS A 157 8.13 3.70 14.23
N LYS A 158 7.78 4.86 14.82
CA LYS A 158 7.76 6.21 14.18
C LYS A 158 9.10 6.62 13.52
N SER A 159 10.03 5.70 13.36
CA SER A 159 11.44 5.94 13.01
C SER A 159 11.95 5.07 11.87
N PHE A 160 11.09 4.51 11.00
CA PHE A 160 11.59 3.74 9.85
C PHE A 160 12.63 4.56 9.05
N ARG A 161 12.35 5.85 8.82
CA ARG A 161 13.30 6.77 8.21
C ARG A 161 14.61 6.88 9.00
N ARG A 162 14.54 7.01 10.33
CA ARG A 162 15.75 7.06 11.19
C ARG A 162 16.52 5.74 11.14
N LEU A 163 15.80 4.61 11.11
CA LEU A 163 16.42 3.29 10.95
C LEU A 163 17.15 3.19 9.60
N MET A 164 16.49 3.59 8.51
CA MET A 164 17.09 3.56 7.17
C MET A 164 18.28 4.53 7.03
N GLN A 165 18.32 5.60 7.81
CA GLN A 165 19.42 6.56 7.86
C GLN A 165 20.49 6.21 8.90
N ALA A 166 20.28 5.16 9.70
CA ALA A 166 21.25 4.75 10.71
C ALA A 166 22.58 4.35 10.05
N PRO A 167 23.74 4.81 10.58
CA PRO A 167 25.05 4.53 9.98
C PRO A 167 25.30 3.04 9.73
N GLU A 168 24.89 2.19 10.66
CA GLU A 168 25.07 0.73 10.59
C GLU A 168 24.25 0.11 9.45
N ILE A 169 23.10 0.69 9.16
CA ILE A 169 22.22 0.25 8.06
C ILE A 169 22.80 0.72 6.72
N GLN A 170 23.28 1.96 6.65
CA GLN A 170 23.93 2.49 5.45
C GLN A 170 25.22 1.72 5.14
N GLU A 171 26.04 1.41 6.15
CA GLU A 171 27.25 0.61 5.98
C GLU A 171 26.92 -0.81 5.48
N ALA A 172 25.83 -1.43 6.00
CA ALA A 172 25.38 -2.73 5.52
C ALA A 172 24.89 -2.65 4.05
N PHE A 173 24.20 -1.58 3.66
CA PHE A 173 23.84 -1.34 2.26
C PHE A 173 25.09 -1.15 1.38
N ASP A 174 26.08 -0.38 1.82
CA ASP A 174 27.31 -0.14 1.07
C ASP A 174 28.12 -1.44 0.88
N GLU A 175 28.15 -2.29 1.89
CA GLU A 175 28.79 -3.61 1.78
C GLU A 175 28.03 -4.52 0.81
N MET A 176 26.70 -4.55 0.88
CA MET A 176 25.88 -5.36 -0.02
C MET A 176 25.93 -4.83 -1.46
N ASP A 177 26.02 -3.51 -1.63
CA ASP A 177 26.08 -2.87 -2.95
C ASP A 177 27.26 -3.33 -3.79
N LYS A 178 28.40 -3.64 -3.15
CA LYS A 178 29.60 -4.18 -3.82
C LYS A 178 29.34 -5.50 -4.55
N TYR A 179 28.36 -6.27 -4.07
CA TYR A 179 28.05 -7.60 -4.60
C TYR A 179 26.76 -7.65 -5.41
N PHE A 180 25.78 -6.79 -5.10
CA PHE A 180 24.42 -6.89 -5.61
C PHE A 180 23.94 -5.65 -6.34
N GLU A 181 24.73 -4.56 -6.37
CA GLU A 181 24.28 -3.28 -6.90
C GLU A 181 22.92 -2.86 -6.27
N PHE A 182 22.79 -3.03 -4.94
CA PHE A 182 21.56 -2.75 -4.19
C PHE A 182 21.06 -1.33 -4.40
N ARG A 183 21.96 -0.37 -4.59
CA ARG A 183 21.62 1.03 -4.87
C ARG A 183 20.91 1.22 -6.21
N ARG A 184 21.09 0.26 -7.14
CA ARG A 184 20.34 0.23 -8.40
C ARG A 184 19.00 -0.48 -8.26
N MET A 185 18.80 -1.24 -7.18
CA MET A 185 17.57 -1.92 -6.90
C MET A 185 16.61 -0.94 -6.22
N LYS A 186 15.57 -0.55 -6.94
CA LYS A 186 14.58 0.39 -6.45
C LYS A 186 13.64 -0.23 -5.42
N ALA A 187 13.40 -1.55 -5.50
CA ALA A 187 12.55 -2.32 -4.61
C ALA A 187 12.83 -3.82 -4.68
N PHE A 188 12.35 -4.58 -3.69
CA PHE A 188 12.42 -6.04 -3.69
C PHE A 188 11.30 -6.69 -4.49
N LEU A 189 10.13 -6.09 -4.47
CA LEU A 189 8.90 -6.60 -5.06
C LEU A 189 8.31 -5.59 -6.04
N ASP A 190 7.58 -6.10 -7.01
CA ASP A 190 6.81 -5.32 -7.96
C ASP A 190 5.32 -5.49 -7.64
N PRO A 191 4.57 -4.43 -7.30
CA PRO A 191 3.14 -4.49 -7.03
C PRO A 191 2.29 -4.54 -8.30
N PHE A 192 2.92 -4.66 -9.48
CA PHE A 192 2.22 -4.64 -10.77
C PHE A 192 1.04 -5.61 -10.86
N PRO A 193 1.10 -6.87 -10.34
CA PRO A 193 -0.04 -7.79 -10.41
C PRO A 193 -1.31 -7.23 -9.78
N LEU A 194 -1.23 -6.63 -8.58
CA LEU A 194 -2.37 -5.99 -7.94
C LEU A 194 -2.80 -4.73 -8.69
N LEU A 195 -1.84 -3.88 -9.03
CA LEU A 195 -2.13 -2.60 -9.68
C LEU A 195 -2.78 -2.79 -11.06
N SER A 196 -2.33 -3.78 -11.85
CA SER A 196 -2.96 -4.12 -13.12
C SER A 196 -4.42 -4.53 -12.93
N ARG A 197 -4.69 -5.41 -11.97
CA ARG A 197 -6.05 -5.85 -11.65
C ARG A 197 -6.94 -4.69 -11.18
N LEU A 198 -6.43 -3.81 -10.32
CA LEU A 198 -7.17 -2.61 -9.93
C LEU A 198 -7.51 -1.75 -11.15
N GLY A 199 -6.53 -1.53 -12.06
CA GLY A 199 -6.75 -0.77 -13.30
C GLY A 199 -7.77 -1.40 -14.25
N GLU A 200 -7.85 -2.73 -14.29
CA GLU A 200 -8.78 -3.49 -15.14
C GLU A 200 -10.21 -3.55 -14.57
N HIS A 201 -10.34 -3.59 -13.24
CA HIS A 201 -11.62 -3.84 -12.57
C HIS A 201 -12.31 -2.58 -12.03
N PHE A 202 -11.62 -1.44 -12.01
CA PHE A 202 -12.18 -0.18 -11.53
C PHE A 202 -12.34 0.85 -12.64
N ASP A 203 -13.51 1.48 -12.66
CA ASP A 203 -13.80 2.62 -13.52
C ASP A 203 -13.30 3.91 -12.84
N LEU A 204 -12.06 4.30 -13.16
CA LEU A 204 -11.45 5.51 -12.60
C LEU A 204 -12.24 6.78 -12.95
N GLN A 205 -13.01 6.78 -14.02
CA GLN A 205 -13.90 7.89 -14.34
C GLN A 205 -14.98 8.06 -13.26
N LYS A 206 -15.59 6.95 -12.83
CA LYS A 206 -16.57 6.98 -11.72
C LYS A 206 -15.92 7.44 -10.42
N VAL A 207 -14.67 7.05 -10.17
CA VAL A 207 -13.92 7.49 -8.98
C VAL A 207 -13.71 9.01 -8.99
N LEU A 208 -13.29 9.57 -10.12
CA LEU A 208 -13.08 11.03 -10.27
C LEU A 208 -14.37 11.82 -10.11
N THR A 209 -15.49 11.30 -10.62
CA THR A 209 -16.80 11.96 -10.56
C THR A 209 -17.65 11.54 -9.35
N SER A 210 -17.13 10.73 -8.47
CA SER A 210 -17.85 10.23 -7.29
C SER A 210 -18.36 11.37 -6.41
N PRO A 211 -19.56 11.26 -5.82
CA PRO A 211 -20.02 12.18 -4.79
C PRO A 211 -19.22 12.07 -3.49
N ILE A 212 -18.58 10.92 -3.23
CA ILE A 212 -17.74 10.71 -2.05
C ILE A 212 -16.41 11.46 -2.24
N ALA A 213 -16.07 12.32 -1.26
CA ALA A 213 -14.76 12.92 -1.20
C ALA A 213 -13.76 11.91 -0.63
N TRP A 214 -12.77 11.54 -1.44
CA TRP A 214 -11.75 10.55 -1.06
C TRP A 214 -10.41 11.22 -0.82
N HIS A 215 -9.84 10.95 0.35
CA HIS A 215 -8.56 11.44 0.80
C HIS A 215 -7.58 10.25 0.89
N ILE A 216 -6.56 10.27 0.02
CA ILE A 216 -5.54 9.23 -0.09
C ILE A 216 -4.30 9.73 0.63
N LEU A 217 -3.84 9.01 1.64
CA LEU A 217 -2.66 9.39 2.42
C LEU A 217 -1.40 8.76 1.85
N ALA A 218 -0.35 9.56 1.74
CA ALA A 218 1.01 9.10 1.48
C ALA A 218 2.00 9.87 2.37
N GLU A 219 3.17 9.32 2.60
CA GLU A 219 4.27 10.00 3.28
C GLU A 219 5.24 10.57 2.24
N ARG A 220 5.59 11.84 2.34
CA ARG A 220 6.65 12.44 1.54
C ARG A 220 8.01 12.07 2.13
N TYR A 221 8.83 11.40 1.35
CA TYR A 221 10.11 10.85 1.81
C TYR A 221 11.08 11.93 2.26
N GLU A 222 11.10 13.09 1.62
CA GLU A 222 12.08 14.16 1.84
C GLU A 222 12.02 14.74 3.26
N ASP A 223 10.81 14.87 3.82
CA ASP A 223 10.60 15.48 5.14
C ASP A 223 9.78 14.63 6.12
N GLY A 224 9.21 13.51 5.65
CA GLY A 224 8.38 12.61 6.46
C GLY A 224 7.00 13.18 6.78
N SER A 225 6.55 14.18 6.02
CA SER A 225 5.21 14.75 6.20
C SER A 225 4.15 13.84 5.59
N THR A 226 3.01 13.70 6.27
CA THR A 226 1.81 13.10 5.67
C THR A 226 1.25 14.06 4.63
N VAL A 227 1.07 13.57 3.41
CA VAL A 227 0.44 14.31 2.30
C VAL A 227 -0.91 13.68 2.03
N VAL A 228 -1.91 14.53 1.84
CA VAL A 228 -3.27 14.13 1.53
C VAL A 228 -3.56 14.48 0.07
N PHE A 229 -3.76 13.46 -0.76
CA PHE A 229 -4.29 13.61 -2.12
C PHE A 229 -5.79 13.41 -2.11
N SER A 230 -6.53 14.10 -2.98
CA SER A 230 -7.97 13.91 -3.08
C SER A 230 -8.42 13.70 -4.53
N ASN A 231 -9.52 12.94 -4.71
CA ASN A 231 -10.22 12.88 -6.00
C ASN A 231 -10.92 14.20 -6.36
N LYS A 232 -10.96 15.16 -5.41
CA LYS A 232 -11.52 16.51 -5.59
C LYS A 232 -10.46 17.57 -5.84
N ASP A 233 -9.19 17.21 -5.92
CA ASP A 233 -8.13 18.15 -6.22
C ASP A 233 -8.31 18.75 -7.62
N SER A 234 -7.95 20.04 -7.76
CA SER A 234 -8.18 20.81 -8.98
C SER A 234 -7.48 20.23 -10.22
N ASP A 235 -6.33 19.57 -10.05
CA ASP A 235 -5.59 18.89 -11.11
C ASP A 235 -6.29 17.61 -11.62
N LEU A 236 -7.24 17.07 -10.84
CA LEU A 236 -8.10 15.95 -11.21
C LEU A 236 -9.50 16.40 -11.64
N ALA A 237 -9.87 17.69 -11.46
CA ALA A 237 -11.19 18.20 -11.83
C ALA A 237 -11.48 17.93 -13.31
N MET A 238 -12.66 17.36 -13.59
CA MET A 238 -13.08 17.04 -14.96
C MET A 238 -13.78 18.27 -15.56
N ASP A 239 -13.11 18.94 -16.48
CA ASP A 239 -13.72 19.97 -17.29
C ASP A 239 -14.67 19.32 -18.31
N GLY A 240 -15.86 19.88 -18.50
CA GLY A 240 -17.01 19.24 -19.17
C GLY A 240 -16.78 18.69 -20.60
N ASP A 241 -15.73 19.14 -21.30
CA ASP A 241 -15.44 18.74 -22.69
C ASP A 241 -14.03 18.20 -22.88
N GLY A 242 -13.42 17.69 -21.79
CA GLY A 242 -12.02 17.24 -21.79
C GLY A 242 -11.73 16.16 -22.83
N GLU A 243 -10.83 16.47 -23.75
CA GLU A 243 -10.29 15.54 -24.75
C GLU A 243 -9.82 14.22 -24.09
N ALA A 244 -9.94 13.11 -24.79
CA ALA A 244 -9.56 11.76 -24.31
C ALA A 244 -8.14 11.72 -23.72
N ARG A 245 -7.23 12.55 -24.23
CA ARG A 245 -5.84 12.69 -23.75
C ARG A 245 -5.79 13.26 -22.32
N ASN A 246 -6.58 14.29 -22.03
CA ASN A 246 -6.66 14.90 -20.68
C ASN A 246 -7.23 13.89 -19.66
N ARG A 247 -8.25 13.11 -20.08
CA ARG A 247 -8.84 12.06 -19.26
C ARG A 247 -7.81 10.99 -18.86
N LYS A 248 -7.03 10.49 -19.83
CA LYS A 248 -5.97 9.52 -19.56
C LYS A 248 -4.95 10.08 -18.57
N ALA A 249 -4.48 11.31 -18.75
CA ALA A 249 -3.51 11.92 -17.82
C ALA A 249 -4.05 12.01 -16.38
N LYS A 250 -5.34 12.35 -16.22
CA LYS A 250 -5.98 12.38 -14.89
C LYS A 250 -6.13 11.00 -14.28
N HIS A 251 -6.44 9.97 -15.08
CA HIS A 251 -6.44 8.59 -14.62
C HIS A 251 -5.05 8.14 -14.19
N ASP A 252 -4.02 8.44 -14.98
CA ASP A 252 -2.63 8.08 -14.66
C ASP A 252 -2.17 8.79 -13.37
N LEU A 253 -2.54 10.06 -13.16
CA LEU A 253 -2.23 10.81 -11.95
C LEU A 253 -2.93 10.22 -10.72
N LEU A 254 -4.24 9.98 -10.80
CA LEU A 254 -4.98 9.34 -9.69
C LEU A 254 -4.38 7.99 -9.34
N PHE A 255 -4.07 7.18 -10.36
CA PHE A 255 -3.48 5.87 -10.16
C PHE A 255 -2.08 5.96 -9.51
N SER A 256 -1.30 6.96 -9.88
CA SER A 256 0.00 7.22 -9.24
C SER A 256 -0.14 7.62 -7.77
N ARG A 257 -1.17 8.36 -7.39
CA ARG A 257 -1.49 8.69 -6.00
C ARG A 257 -1.91 7.45 -5.19
N ILE A 258 -2.69 6.55 -5.80
CA ILE A 258 -3.02 5.24 -5.22
C ILE A 258 -1.75 4.43 -4.98
N ARG A 259 -0.85 4.37 -5.97
CA ARG A 259 0.44 3.70 -5.84
C ARG A 259 1.30 4.30 -4.73
N ALA A 260 1.35 5.62 -4.62
CA ALA A 260 2.11 6.32 -3.59
C ALA A 260 1.66 5.90 -2.18
N SER A 261 0.34 5.82 -1.97
CA SER A 261 -0.24 5.35 -0.70
C SER A 261 0.08 3.88 -0.36
N MET A 262 0.43 3.07 -1.35
CA MET A 262 0.73 1.64 -1.22
C MET A 262 2.24 1.33 -1.35
N ALA A 263 3.08 2.34 -1.49
CA ALA A 263 4.52 2.20 -1.74
C ALA A 263 5.29 1.86 -0.46
N LEU A 264 5.13 0.64 0.06
CA LEU A 264 5.76 0.14 1.27
C LEU A 264 7.26 -0.12 1.03
N TYR A 265 8.04 0.97 0.99
CA TYR A 265 9.49 0.90 0.77
C TYR A 265 10.21 0.22 1.97
N PRO A 266 11.21 -0.66 1.75
CA PRO A 266 11.84 -1.03 0.47
C PRO A 266 11.18 -2.24 -0.23
N LEU A 267 10.04 -2.72 0.24
CA LEU A 267 9.35 -3.83 -0.44
C LEU A 267 8.88 -3.39 -1.82
N PHE A 268 8.21 -2.25 -1.92
CA PHE A 268 7.77 -1.64 -3.16
C PHE A 268 8.50 -0.34 -3.45
N GLU A 269 8.67 0.01 -4.72
CA GLU A 269 9.32 1.24 -5.17
C GLU A 269 8.55 2.48 -4.70
N MET A 270 9.29 3.51 -4.25
CA MET A 270 8.72 4.82 -4.00
C MET A 270 8.14 5.41 -5.30
N VAL A 271 7.13 6.22 -5.18
CA VAL A 271 6.48 6.88 -6.32
C VAL A 271 6.94 8.32 -6.42
N GLU A 272 7.44 8.73 -7.58
CA GLU A 272 7.79 10.13 -7.85
C GLU A 272 6.57 10.87 -8.42
N LEU A 273 6.17 11.95 -7.75
CA LEU A 273 5.12 12.87 -8.17
C LEU A 273 5.57 14.30 -7.89
N ASP A 274 5.45 15.18 -8.86
CA ASP A 274 5.72 16.62 -8.74
C ASP A 274 7.11 16.94 -8.14
N GLY A 275 8.12 16.11 -8.46
CA GLY A 275 9.50 16.27 -8.01
C GLY A 275 9.79 15.78 -6.59
N PHE A 276 8.81 15.16 -5.93
CA PHE A 276 8.95 14.53 -4.62
C PHE A 276 8.78 13.01 -4.71
N ARG A 277 9.36 12.29 -3.74
CA ARG A 277 9.19 10.85 -3.59
C ARG A 277 8.20 10.55 -2.48
N TYR A 278 7.29 9.63 -2.77
CA TYR A 278 6.24 9.24 -1.84
C TYR A 278 6.34 7.76 -1.49
N LEU A 279 5.96 7.45 -0.28
CA LEU A 279 5.87 6.10 0.25
C LEU A 279 4.59 5.93 1.10
N ASP A 280 4.35 4.69 1.52
CA ASP A 280 3.15 4.33 2.27
C ASP A 280 3.05 5.10 3.59
N ALA A 281 1.97 5.84 3.77
CA ALA A 281 1.72 6.64 4.98
C ALA A 281 1.59 5.80 6.26
N ASP A 282 1.22 4.51 6.15
CA ASP A 282 1.07 3.61 7.29
C ASP A 282 2.41 3.38 8.04
N LEU A 283 3.54 3.68 7.39
CA LEU A 283 4.87 3.62 8.02
C LEU A 283 5.06 4.69 9.10
N ALA A 284 4.55 5.90 8.86
CA ALA A 284 4.69 7.04 9.78
C ALA A 284 3.41 7.30 10.57
N ASN A 285 2.25 7.13 9.94
CA ASN A 285 0.94 7.48 10.49
C ASN A 285 -0.07 6.33 10.31
N PRO A 286 0.09 5.21 11.06
CA PRO A 286 -0.78 4.04 10.91
C PRO A 286 -2.22 4.27 11.40
N VAL A 287 -2.46 5.35 12.15
CA VAL A 287 -3.78 5.76 12.65
C VAL A 287 -3.94 7.26 12.41
N PRO A 288 -4.47 7.67 11.25
CA PRO A 288 -4.52 9.05 10.80
C PRO A 288 -5.64 9.83 11.49
N VAL A 289 -5.52 10.05 12.80
CA VAL A 289 -6.54 10.72 13.62
C VAL A 289 -6.66 12.18 13.24
N GLU A 290 -5.52 12.86 13.05
CA GLU A 290 -5.49 14.28 12.71
C GLU A 290 -6.13 14.53 11.34
N GLU A 291 -5.76 13.73 10.34
CA GLU A 291 -6.32 13.82 9.00
C GLU A 291 -7.83 13.53 9.00
N ALA A 292 -8.28 12.56 9.81
CA ALA A 292 -9.69 12.25 9.96
C ALA A 292 -10.48 13.43 10.57
N PHE A 293 -9.95 14.10 11.57
CA PHE A 293 -10.58 15.28 12.17
C PHE A 293 -10.58 16.48 11.22
N ASN A 294 -9.52 16.68 10.44
CA ASN A 294 -9.41 17.79 9.50
C ASN A 294 -10.43 17.72 8.36
N VAL A 295 -11.00 16.54 8.07
CA VAL A 295 -12.10 16.40 7.10
C VAL A 295 -13.38 17.07 7.59
N GLY A 296 -13.60 17.19 8.90
CA GLY A 296 -14.71 17.92 9.47
C GLY A 296 -16.08 17.21 9.36
N CYS A 297 -16.10 15.87 9.43
CA CYS A 297 -17.33 15.09 9.44
C CYS A 297 -17.94 14.98 10.85
N ASP A 298 -19.27 14.79 10.89
CA ASP A 298 -20.03 14.68 12.15
C ASP A 298 -19.81 13.33 12.83
N THR A 299 -19.59 12.27 12.04
CA THR A 299 -19.40 10.91 12.53
C THR A 299 -18.22 10.25 11.83
N VAL A 300 -17.33 9.63 12.61
CA VAL A 300 -16.12 8.98 12.11
C VAL A 300 -16.11 7.50 12.49
N PHE A 301 -16.02 6.63 11.49
CA PHE A 301 -15.77 5.20 11.69
C PHE A 301 -14.33 4.88 11.24
N MET A 302 -13.49 4.52 12.19
CA MET A 302 -12.09 4.21 11.93
C MET A 302 -11.84 2.70 12.00
N PHE A 303 -11.47 2.10 10.88
CA PHE A 303 -11.20 0.66 10.76
C PHE A 303 -9.72 0.40 10.99
N LEU A 304 -9.38 -0.01 12.21
CA LEU A 304 -8.01 -0.25 12.64
C LEU A 304 -7.61 -1.73 12.44
N ASN A 305 -6.43 -1.95 11.90
CA ASN A 305 -5.82 -3.29 11.79
C ASN A 305 -4.89 -3.61 12.98
N VAL A 306 -4.94 -2.80 14.03
CA VAL A 306 -4.12 -2.95 15.24
C VAL A 306 -4.96 -3.44 16.42
N PRO A 307 -4.43 -4.33 17.28
CA PRO A 307 -5.10 -4.69 18.51
C PRO A 307 -5.38 -3.43 19.37
N GLN A 308 -6.59 -3.30 19.89
CA GLN A 308 -7.00 -2.16 20.69
C GLN A 308 -6.06 -1.84 21.88
N ARG A 309 -5.36 -2.86 22.40
CA ARG A 309 -4.37 -2.72 23.49
C ARG A 309 -3.10 -1.96 23.07
N SER A 310 -2.84 -1.79 21.77
CA SER A 310 -1.67 -1.07 21.24
C SER A 310 -1.94 0.40 20.99
N VAL A 311 -3.19 0.83 21.01
CA VAL A 311 -3.58 2.22 20.78
C VAL A 311 -3.66 2.92 22.12
N ARG A 312 -2.61 3.65 22.52
CA ARG A 312 -2.71 4.70 23.53
C ARG A 312 -3.34 5.92 22.84
N VAL A 313 -4.63 6.10 23.03
CA VAL A 313 -5.29 7.36 22.70
C VAL A 313 -4.98 8.32 23.84
N GLU A 314 -4.00 9.19 23.67
CA GLU A 314 -3.88 10.35 24.56
C GLU A 314 -5.09 11.26 24.29
N PRO A 315 -5.77 11.76 25.34
CA PRO A 315 -6.89 12.65 25.13
C PRO A 315 -6.41 13.88 24.36
N TYR A 316 -6.98 14.06 23.17
CA TYR A 316 -6.71 15.25 22.35
C TYR A 316 -7.24 16.46 23.15
N PRO A 317 -6.42 17.50 23.39
CA PRO A 317 -6.93 18.70 24.02
C PRO A 317 -7.97 19.30 23.07
N LEU A 318 -9.23 19.27 23.51
CA LEU A 318 -10.29 20.01 22.84
C LEU A 318 -9.81 21.47 22.76
N ARG A 319 -9.62 21.99 21.56
CA ARG A 319 -9.42 23.41 21.36
C ARG A 319 -10.76 24.08 21.64
N ASP A 320 -10.79 24.88 22.71
CA ASP A 320 -11.90 25.76 23.05
C ASP A 320 -12.14 26.78 21.90
#